data_cc1e98a93c7eb78a227581efd3ce166a
#
_entry.id   cc1e98a93c7eb78a227581efd3ce166a
#
_cell.length_a   1.000
_cell.length_b   1.000
_cell.length_c   1.000
_cell.angle_alpha   90.00
_cell.angle_beta   90.00
_cell.angle_gamma   90.00
#
_symmetry.space_group_name_H-M   'P 1'
#
loop_
_entity.id
_entity.type
_entity.pdbx_description
1 polymer ?
#
loop_
_entity_poly.entity_id
_entity_poly.type
_entity_poly.pdbx_seq_one_letter_code
_entity_poly.pdbx_strand_id
1 'polypeptide(L)'
;GMDEVSRAARSFNRKDTSFSHCGILMVENDSIFVYHALGGSYNPSQRLMRQVLDSFCNPAENNAIAVYRFPLKPSQNQKLQETVRAYYRAGIRFDLYFDYKSDDKMYCAEFVFKSLNRAVDSALTSYVRMDTIPYGVTTDDLFLHPASKLIRRQNFIY
;
A
#
# COMPACT_ATOMS: atom_id res chain seq x y z
N GLY A 1 7.98 0.52 -9.66
CA GLY A 1 8.02 -0.17 -10.95
C GLY A 1 8.59 0.68 -12.07
N MET A 2 8.97 0.04 -13.17
CA MET A 2 9.64 0.66 -14.33
C MET A 2 8.71 0.86 -15.53
N ASP A 3 7.59 0.20 -15.56
CA ASP A 3 6.63 0.21 -16.67
C ASP A 3 5.79 1.52 -16.74
N GLU A 4 4.98 1.63 -17.78
CA GLU A 4 4.11 2.81 -18.00
C GLU A 4 3.04 2.97 -16.92
N VAL A 5 2.49 1.86 -16.43
CA VAL A 5 1.48 1.88 -15.37
C VAL A 5 2.09 2.44 -14.09
N SER A 6 3.32 2.03 -13.76
CA SER A 6 4.07 2.57 -12.62
C SER A 6 4.38 4.05 -12.79
N ARG A 7 4.70 4.51 -14.00
CA ARG A 7 4.90 5.96 -14.25
C ARG A 7 3.61 6.74 -14.05
N ALA A 8 2.50 6.24 -14.59
CA ALA A 8 1.19 6.85 -14.38
C ALA A 8 0.79 6.86 -12.89
N ALA A 9 1.00 5.75 -12.19
CA ALA A 9 0.69 5.68 -10.75
C ALA A 9 1.50 6.70 -9.91
N ARG A 10 2.79 6.91 -10.25
CA ARG A 10 3.61 7.93 -9.58
C ARG A 10 3.08 9.35 -9.80
N SER A 11 2.46 9.63 -10.95
CA SER A 11 1.91 10.97 -11.24
C SER A 11 0.72 11.34 -10.37
N PHE A 12 0.10 10.38 -9.69
CA PHE A 12 -0.94 10.64 -8.69
C PHE A 12 -0.40 11.14 -7.35
N ASN A 13 0.89 10.92 -7.07
CA ASN A 13 1.52 11.42 -5.86
C ASN A 13 1.55 12.96 -5.87
N ARG A 14 1.39 13.55 -4.70
CA ARG A 14 1.23 15.02 -4.54
C ARG A 14 2.56 15.76 -4.35
N LYS A 15 3.52 15.12 -3.66
CA LYS A 15 4.77 15.75 -3.23
C LYS A 15 6.01 14.97 -3.62
N ASP A 16 5.95 13.64 -3.61
CA ASP A 16 7.10 12.77 -3.86
C ASP A 16 6.71 11.60 -4.77
N THR A 17 7.26 11.59 -5.97
CA THR A 17 7.00 10.58 -7.01
C THR A 17 7.96 9.39 -6.96
N SER A 18 8.68 9.18 -5.87
CA SER A 18 9.67 8.10 -5.73
C SER A 18 9.07 6.70 -5.88
N PHE A 19 7.85 6.49 -5.37
CA PHE A 19 7.21 5.17 -5.37
C PHE A 19 5.85 5.21 -6.04
N SER A 20 5.58 4.17 -6.83
CA SER A 20 4.32 3.99 -7.57
C SER A 20 3.33 3.07 -6.89
N HIS A 21 3.79 2.26 -5.94
CA HIS A 21 3.01 1.18 -5.37
C HIS A 21 3.40 0.93 -3.92
N CYS A 22 2.48 0.40 -3.13
CA CYS A 22 2.71 0.10 -1.73
C CYS A 22 1.90 -1.14 -1.29
N GLY A 23 2.31 -1.70 -0.16
CA GLY A 23 1.65 -2.83 0.48
C GLY A 23 2.03 -2.93 1.96
N ILE A 24 1.44 -3.89 2.64
CA ILE A 24 1.70 -4.18 4.06
C ILE A 24 2.52 -5.45 4.16
N LEU A 25 3.68 -5.33 4.80
CA LEU A 25 4.59 -6.44 5.04
C LEU A 25 4.16 -7.18 6.31
N MET A 26 4.06 -8.51 6.22
CA MET A 26 3.75 -9.39 7.35
C MET A 26 4.69 -10.58 7.38
N VAL A 27 5.10 -10.99 8.59
CA VAL A 27 5.88 -12.22 8.81
C VAL A 27 4.91 -13.34 9.16
N GLU A 28 4.97 -14.44 8.43
CA GLU A 28 4.11 -15.61 8.61
C GLU A 28 4.94 -16.88 8.41
N ASN A 29 4.97 -17.75 9.44
CA ASN A 29 5.71 -19.02 9.38
C ASN A 29 7.14 -18.88 8.83
N ASP A 30 7.91 -17.96 9.41
CA ASP A 30 9.30 -17.65 9.05
C ASP A 30 9.50 -17.09 7.62
N SER A 31 8.43 -16.76 6.94
CA SER A 31 8.45 -16.14 5.62
C SER A 31 7.86 -14.73 5.66
N ILE A 32 8.36 -13.87 4.77
CA ILE A 32 7.90 -12.49 4.68
C ILE A 32 7.00 -12.36 3.46
N PHE A 33 5.79 -11.88 3.68
CA PHE A 33 4.81 -11.63 2.63
C PHE A 33 4.43 -10.15 2.58
N VAL A 34 4.08 -9.69 1.39
CA VAL A 34 3.49 -8.38 1.15
C VAL A 34 2.06 -8.56 0.70
N TYR A 35 1.13 -7.94 1.42
CA TYR A 35 -0.26 -7.83 1.03
C TYR A 35 -0.47 -6.50 0.34
N HIS A 36 -1.03 -6.52 -0.88
CA HIS A 36 -1.21 -5.31 -1.67
C HIS A 36 -2.37 -5.42 -2.65
N ALA A 37 -2.95 -4.28 -3.01
CA ALA A 37 -3.98 -4.18 -4.03
C ALA A 37 -3.33 -3.81 -5.37
N LEU A 38 -3.50 -4.68 -6.37
CA LEU A 38 -2.98 -4.49 -7.72
C LEU A 38 -4.06 -4.89 -8.72
N GLY A 39 -4.18 -4.12 -9.80
CA GLY A 39 -5.13 -4.36 -10.88
C GLY A 39 -4.46 -4.58 -12.23
N GLY A 40 -5.28 -4.65 -13.27
CA GLY A 40 -4.83 -4.77 -14.64
C GLY A 40 -4.29 -6.15 -15.01
N SER A 41 -3.43 -6.19 -16.04
CA SER A 41 -2.86 -7.43 -16.59
C SER A 41 -1.96 -8.19 -15.61
N TYR A 42 -1.37 -7.50 -14.65
CA TYR A 42 -0.53 -8.10 -13.60
C TYR A 42 -1.31 -8.92 -12.58
N ASN A 43 -2.61 -8.66 -12.46
CA ASN A 43 -3.51 -9.39 -11.58
C ASN A 43 -4.90 -9.53 -12.22
N PRO A 44 -5.10 -10.49 -13.12
CA PRO A 44 -6.38 -10.67 -13.83
C PRO A 44 -7.57 -10.89 -12.91
N SER A 45 -7.38 -11.49 -11.73
CA SER A 45 -8.43 -11.67 -10.73
C SER A 45 -8.85 -10.36 -10.08
N GLN A 46 -7.96 -9.37 -10.10
CA GLN A 46 -8.08 -8.07 -9.44
C GLN A 46 -8.33 -8.14 -7.92
N ARG A 47 -8.17 -9.30 -7.32
CA ARG A 47 -8.30 -9.48 -5.88
C ARG A 47 -7.02 -9.07 -5.17
N LEU A 48 -7.15 -8.68 -3.89
CA LEU A 48 -6.00 -8.41 -3.04
C LEU A 48 -4.97 -9.54 -3.13
N MET A 49 -3.73 -9.18 -3.36
CA MET A 49 -2.62 -10.13 -3.53
C MET A 49 -1.87 -10.34 -2.23
N ARG A 50 -1.31 -11.54 -2.09
CA ARG A 50 -0.31 -11.92 -1.10
C ARG A 50 0.89 -12.50 -1.83
N GLN A 51 1.99 -11.78 -1.83
CA GLN A 51 3.23 -12.15 -2.54
C GLN A 51 4.38 -12.32 -1.55
N VAL A 52 5.30 -13.24 -1.82
CA VAL A 52 6.57 -13.28 -1.09
C VAL A 52 7.36 -12.00 -1.35
N LEU A 53 8.11 -11.54 -0.35
CA LEU A 53 8.83 -10.27 -0.41
C LEU A 53 9.76 -10.17 -1.63
N ASP A 54 10.49 -11.24 -1.93
CA ASP A 54 11.45 -11.26 -3.05
C ASP A 54 10.77 -11.04 -4.41
N SER A 55 9.57 -11.60 -4.60
CA SER A 55 8.79 -11.37 -5.82
C SER A 55 8.26 -9.93 -5.89
N PHE A 56 7.78 -9.39 -4.78
CA PHE A 56 7.30 -8.00 -4.72
C PHE A 56 8.44 -7.00 -4.96
N CYS A 57 9.63 -7.29 -4.45
CA CYS A 57 10.82 -6.44 -4.54
C CYS A 57 11.74 -6.79 -5.73
N ASN A 58 11.26 -7.57 -6.70
CA ASN A 58 12.08 -8.04 -7.82
C ASN A 58 12.85 -6.88 -8.49
N PRO A 59 14.21 -6.90 -8.49
CA PRO A 59 15.02 -5.84 -9.09
C PRO A 59 14.74 -5.66 -10.58
N ALA A 60 14.43 -6.73 -11.31
CA ALA A 60 14.14 -6.64 -12.75
C ALA A 60 12.89 -5.80 -13.08
N GLU A 61 12.03 -5.55 -12.10
CA GLU A 61 10.76 -4.82 -12.28
C GLU A 61 10.72 -3.48 -11.51
N ASN A 62 11.68 -3.25 -10.62
CA ASN A 62 11.68 -2.11 -9.71
C ASN A 62 12.98 -1.32 -9.77
N ASN A 63 12.90 0.01 -9.87
CA ASN A 63 14.06 0.92 -9.74
C ASN A 63 14.50 1.13 -8.29
N ALA A 64 13.54 1.09 -7.39
CA ALA A 64 13.76 1.33 -5.97
C ALA A 64 12.70 0.65 -5.13
N ILE A 65 13.10 0.25 -3.94
CA ILE A 65 12.22 -0.22 -2.87
C ILE A 65 12.52 0.52 -1.58
N ALA A 66 11.53 0.64 -0.71
CA ALA A 66 11.73 1.14 0.64
C ALA A 66 10.78 0.46 1.62
N VAL A 67 11.25 0.30 2.85
CA VAL A 67 10.45 -0.18 3.97
C VAL A 67 10.31 0.95 4.96
N TYR A 68 9.07 1.24 5.31
CA TYR A 68 8.71 2.22 6.33
C TYR A 68 8.00 1.52 7.48
N ARG A 69 8.16 2.03 8.67
CA ARG A 69 7.48 1.54 9.86
C ARG A 69 6.56 2.62 10.42
N PHE A 70 5.32 2.23 10.63
CA PHE A 70 4.37 3.00 11.41
C PHE A 70 4.42 2.54 12.87
N PRO A 71 4.54 3.43 13.87
CA PRO A 71 4.70 3.06 15.27
C PRO A 71 3.36 2.62 15.87
N LEU A 72 3.09 1.32 15.81
CA LEU A 72 1.90 0.71 16.38
C LEU A 72 2.21 0.05 17.72
N LYS A 73 1.28 0.16 18.67
CA LYS A 73 1.28 -0.65 19.89
C LYS A 73 1.05 -2.12 19.54
N PRO A 74 1.44 -3.09 20.39
CA PRO A 74 1.22 -4.52 20.10
C PRO A 74 -0.23 -4.87 19.74
N SER A 75 -1.22 -4.32 20.47
CA SER A 75 -2.65 -4.55 20.17
C SER A 75 -3.09 -3.94 18.84
N GLN A 76 -2.55 -2.76 18.48
CA GLN A 76 -2.82 -2.13 17.19
C GLN A 76 -2.20 -2.92 16.04
N ASN A 77 -0.99 -3.46 16.23
CA ASN A 77 -0.34 -4.30 15.26
C ASN A 77 -1.13 -5.60 15.04
N GLN A 78 -1.64 -6.23 16.10
CA GLN A 78 -2.52 -7.38 15.99
C GLN A 78 -3.79 -7.03 15.19
N LYS A 79 -4.44 -5.92 15.51
CA LYS A 79 -5.63 -5.43 14.79
C LYS A 79 -5.34 -5.15 13.31
N LEU A 80 -4.16 -4.60 12.99
CA LEU A 80 -3.72 -4.43 11.61
C LEU A 80 -3.64 -5.76 10.88
N GLN A 81 -2.97 -6.75 11.46
CA GLN A 81 -2.82 -8.07 10.86
C GLN A 81 -4.18 -8.76 10.64
N GLU A 82 -5.07 -8.70 11.62
CA GLU A 82 -6.43 -9.24 11.52
C GLU A 82 -7.23 -8.56 10.40
N THR A 83 -7.13 -7.24 10.29
CA THR A 83 -7.79 -6.44 9.24
C THR A 83 -7.27 -6.84 7.85
N VAL A 84 -5.96 -6.92 7.67
CA VAL A 84 -5.33 -7.31 6.41
C VAL A 84 -5.78 -8.71 5.99
N ARG A 85 -5.75 -9.67 6.91
CA ARG A 85 -6.21 -11.04 6.64
C ARG A 85 -7.72 -11.10 6.33
N ALA A 86 -8.53 -10.28 6.99
CA ALA A 86 -9.97 -10.20 6.72
C ALA A 86 -10.23 -9.68 5.30
N TYR A 87 -9.58 -8.61 4.89
CA TYR A 87 -9.69 -8.08 3.52
C TYR A 87 -9.22 -9.08 2.47
N TYR A 88 -8.10 -9.77 2.72
CA TYR A 88 -7.58 -10.79 1.82
C TYR A 88 -8.56 -11.97 1.66
N ARG A 89 -9.10 -12.50 2.77
CA ARG A 89 -10.09 -13.59 2.73
C ARG A 89 -11.40 -13.18 2.08
N ALA A 90 -11.83 -11.93 2.27
CA ALA A 90 -13.01 -11.38 1.60
C ALA A 90 -12.79 -11.19 0.09
N GLY A 91 -11.54 -11.25 -0.38
CA GLY A 91 -11.20 -11.08 -1.78
C GLY A 91 -11.49 -9.68 -2.29
N ILE A 92 -11.25 -8.66 -1.46
CA ILE A 92 -11.41 -7.24 -1.84
C ILE A 92 -10.74 -7.02 -3.21
N ARG A 93 -11.45 -6.38 -4.13
CA ARG A 93 -10.98 -6.15 -5.49
C ARG A 93 -10.23 -4.83 -5.62
N PHE A 94 -9.41 -4.75 -6.66
CA PHE A 94 -8.75 -3.48 -7.01
C PHE A 94 -9.78 -2.47 -7.53
N ASP A 95 -9.68 -1.24 -7.03
CA ASP A 95 -10.50 -0.14 -7.52
C ASP A 95 -9.82 0.57 -8.68
N LEU A 96 -10.34 0.38 -9.89
CA LEU A 96 -9.87 1.02 -11.12
C LEU A 96 -10.28 2.50 -11.23
N TYR A 97 -11.27 2.93 -10.44
CA TYR A 97 -11.79 4.30 -10.47
C TYR A 97 -11.19 5.18 -9.37
N PHE A 98 -10.38 4.58 -8.46
CA PHE A 98 -9.77 5.28 -7.34
C PHE A 98 -10.80 6.03 -6.47
N ASP A 99 -11.98 5.41 -6.27
CA ASP A 99 -13.05 5.96 -5.43
C ASP A 99 -12.85 5.59 -3.96
N TYR A 100 -12.21 6.48 -3.22
CA TYR A 100 -11.94 6.29 -1.79
C TYR A 100 -13.19 6.08 -0.92
N LYS A 101 -14.40 6.43 -1.41
CA LYS A 101 -15.64 6.33 -0.64
C LYS A 101 -16.18 4.91 -0.52
N SER A 102 -15.81 4.01 -1.44
CA SER A 102 -16.24 2.61 -1.40
C SER A 102 -15.34 1.78 -0.47
N ASP A 103 -15.84 0.66 0.05
CA ASP A 103 -15.09 -0.29 0.87
C ASP A 103 -15.05 -1.70 0.26
N ASP A 104 -15.76 -1.92 -0.84
CA ASP A 104 -15.80 -3.20 -1.57
C ASP A 104 -14.65 -3.37 -2.55
N LYS A 105 -14.00 -2.26 -2.89
CA LYS A 105 -12.80 -2.19 -3.74
C LYS A 105 -11.82 -1.20 -3.15
N MET A 106 -10.53 -1.43 -3.36
CA MET A 106 -9.47 -0.54 -2.86
C MET A 106 -8.30 -0.47 -3.84
N TYR A 107 -7.75 0.71 -4.08
CA TYR A 107 -6.43 0.85 -4.71
C TYR A 107 -5.31 0.71 -3.67
N CYS A 108 -4.04 0.65 -4.10
CA CYS A 108 -2.92 0.26 -3.25
C CYS A 108 -2.75 1.16 -2.00
N ALA A 109 -2.73 2.46 -2.17
CA ALA A 109 -2.56 3.39 -1.04
C ALA A 109 -3.78 3.40 -0.10
N GLU A 110 -4.97 3.28 -0.65
CA GLU A 110 -6.21 3.17 0.10
C GLU A 110 -6.23 1.92 0.99
N PHE A 111 -5.87 0.76 0.43
CA PHE A 111 -5.78 -0.48 1.20
C PHE A 111 -4.86 -0.36 2.41
N VAL A 112 -3.65 0.19 2.19
CA VAL A 112 -2.68 0.39 3.27
C VAL A 112 -3.20 1.38 4.29
N PHE A 113 -3.73 2.52 3.84
CA PHE A 113 -4.23 3.56 4.71
C PHE A 113 -5.44 3.11 5.54
N LYS A 114 -6.46 2.54 4.91
CA LYS A 114 -7.66 2.05 5.62
C LYS A 114 -7.31 0.96 6.63
N SER A 115 -6.37 0.07 6.30
CA SER A 115 -5.88 -0.95 7.23
C SER A 115 -5.20 -0.34 8.45
N LEU A 116 -4.29 0.62 8.25
CA LEU A 116 -3.62 1.35 9.33
C LEU A 116 -4.62 2.18 10.16
N ASN A 117 -5.48 2.93 9.50
CA ASN A 117 -6.47 3.79 10.17
C ASN A 117 -7.41 2.98 11.06
N ARG A 118 -7.82 1.79 10.60
CA ARG A 118 -8.62 0.86 11.41
C ARG A 118 -7.86 0.34 12.63
N ALA A 119 -6.57 0.10 12.50
CA ALA A 119 -5.72 -0.34 13.60
C ALA A 119 -5.55 0.71 14.71
N VAL A 120 -5.60 1.99 14.34
CA VAL A 120 -5.46 3.13 15.27
C VAL A 120 -6.78 3.83 15.56
N ASP A 121 -7.91 3.12 15.46
CA ASP A 121 -9.25 3.59 15.80
C ASP A 121 -9.63 4.92 15.10
N SER A 122 -9.34 4.99 13.79
CA SER A 122 -9.64 6.12 12.90
C SER A 122 -8.86 7.42 13.21
N ALA A 123 -7.78 7.34 13.98
CA ALA A 123 -6.97 8.51 14.33
C ALA A 123 -6.30 9.19 13.11
N LEU A 124 -6.22 8.52 11.94
CA LEU A 124 -5.62 9.06 10.73
C LEU A 124 -6.63 9.69 9.76
N THR A 125 -7.91 9.70 10.08
CA THR A 125 -8.97 10.15 9.16
C THR A 125 -8.75 11.59 8.64
N SER A 126 -8.15 12.47 9.44
CA SER A 126 -7.84 13.85 9.05
C SER A 126 -6.81 13.97 7.92
N TYR A 127 -6.09 12.91 7.60
CA TYR A 127 -5.13 12.89 6.49
C TYR A 127 -5.77 12.57 5.14
N VAL A 128 -7.03 12.13 5.13
CA VAL A 128 -7.79 11.89 3.90
C VAL A 128 -8.18 13.22 3.27
N ARG A 129 -7.85 13.40 2.01
CA ARG A 129 -8.16 14.63 1.26
C ARG A 129 -9.27 14.38 0.26
N MET A 130 -10.40 15.07 0.46
CA MET A 130 -11.55 14.99 -0.44
C MET A 130 -11.82 16.32 -1.16
N ASP A 131 -10.95 17.29 -0.97
CA ASP A 131 -11.01 18.64 -1.50
C ASP A 131 -10.03 18.89 -2.67
N THR A 132 -9.07 18.01 -2.83
CA THR A 132 -8.01 18.08 -3.85
C THR A 132 -7.88 16.79 -4.66
N ILE A 133 -7.64 16.91 -5.96
CA ILE A 133 -7.38 15.78 -6.86
C ILE A 133 -5.88 15.37 -6.75
N PRO A 134 -5.56 14.08 -6.62
CA PRO A 134 -6.47 12.93 -6.49
C PRO A 134 -7.17 12.89 -5.14
N TYR A 135 -8.45 12.51 -5.13
CA TYR A 135 -9.22 12.35 -3.89
C TYR A 135 -8.73 11.16 -3.06
N GLY A 136 -8.88 11.25 -1.74
CA GLY A 136 -8.50 10.20 -0.81
C GLY A 136 -7.04 10.30 -0.37
N VAL A 137 -6.27 9.24 -0.56
CA VAL A 137 -4.87 9.11 -0.15
C VAL A 137 -4.00 8.65 -1.31
N THR A 138 -2.75 9.09 -1.32
CA THR A 138 -1.75 8.70 -2.31
C THR A 138 -0.61 7.92 -1.65
N THR A 139 0.25 7.29 -2.45
CA THR A 139 1.36 6.50 -1.91
C THR A 139 2.31 7.39 -1.09
N ASP A 140 2.56 8.61 -1.52
CA ASP A 140 3.42 9.54 -0.81
C ASP A 140 2.79 10.08 0.49
N ASP A 141 1.47 10.15 0.60
CA ASP A 141 0.81 10.47 1.88
C ASP A 141 1.14 9.45 2.97
N LEU A 142 1.42 8.19 2.60
CA LEU A 142 1.79 7.13 3.54
C LEU A 142 3.24 7.26 4.02
N PHE A 143 4.19 7.36 3.11
CA PHE A 143 5.61 7.37 3.48
C PHE A 143 6.11 8.74 3.94
N LEU A 144 5.44 9.83 3.58
CA LEU A 144 5.70 11.18 4.09
C LEU A 144 4.89 11.49 5.37
N HIS A 145 4.04 10.58 5.83
CA HIS A 145 3.31 10.78 7.08
C HIS A 145 4.28 11.01 8.24
N PRO A 146 4.04 12.02 9.12
CA PRO A 146 4.97 12.37 10.21
C PRO A 146 5.34 11.21 11.14
N ALA A 147 4.42 10.25 11.33
CA ALA A 147 4.65 9.05 12.13
C ALA A 147 5.41 7.95 11.37
N SER A 148 5.50 8.02 10.05
CA SER A 148 6.17 7.01 9.24
C SER A 148 7.68 7.16 9.33
N LYS A 149 8.40 6.08 9.63
CA LYS A 149 9.86 6.06 9.76
C LYS A 149 10.47 5.17 8.70
N LEU A 150 11.38 5.72 7.91
CA LEU A 150 12.18 4.94 6.96
C LEU A 150 13.07 3.94 7.73
N ILE A 151 12.94 2.67 7.39
CA ILE A 151 13.78 1.59 7.93
C ILE A 151 14.89 1.23 6.96
N ARG A 152 14.56 1.11 5.68
CA ARG A 152 15.51 0.77 4.62
C ARG A 152 15.02 1.29 3.28
N ARG A 153 15.95 1.81 2.48
CA ARG A 153 15.75 2.11 1.06
C ARG A 153 16.86 1.46 0.26
N GLN A 154 16.53 0.92 -0.88
CA GLN A 154 17.46 0.37 -1.84
C GLN A 154 17.08 0.85 -3.25
N ASN A 155 18.03 1.42 -3.96
CA ASN A 155 17.90 1.75 -5.36
C ASN A 155 18.62 0.65 -6.17
N PHE A 156 18.03 0.21 -7.25
CA PHE A 156 18.66 -0.69 -8.21
C PHE A 156 19.20 0.16 -9.35
N ILE A 157 20.49 0.00 -9.64
CA ILE A 157 21.18 0.71 -10.71
C ILE A 157 21.29 -0.30 -11.87
N TYR A 158 20.79 0.09 -13.02
CA TYR A 158 20.92 -0.67 -14.28
C TYR A 158 21.76 0.11 -15.28
#